data_3419ecc1072a65a8b3b2f76fce381049
#
_entry.id   3419ecc1072a65a8b3b2f76fce381049
#
_cell.length_a   1.000
_cell.length_b   1.000
_cell.length_c   1.000
_cell.angle_alpha   90.00
_cell.angle_beta   90.00
_cell.angle_gamma   90.00
#
_symmetry.space_group_name_H-M   'P 1'
#
loop_
_entity.id
_entity.type
_entity.pdbx_description
1 polymer ?
#
loop_
_entity_poly.entity_id
_entity_poly.type
_entity_poly.pdbx_seq_one_letter_code
_entity_poly.pdbx_strand_id
1 'polypeptide(L)'
;MKKIKIALIGNVHDHALANFGVLKSHPEVFDVVGVCNLVPGKDESSYANEKTFNMQQLLDMDELDAVLIESGKENEVYDAQKFAAAGKALFIDKPGSSNCDEYDKLLDIVQNKQLPFALGYVYRFNPMVQKALEMQKNGELGTVYSVEAQMSVRHDMQKRRWLMRYKGGMTFFLGCHLIDVACTFLGFPNKVLPLGFSSGHDGLTSCDVGGALLMYDHAQAYLRTSAIEVNGYARRQIVINGTAGTVEIQPVEYHIKNVKCEDNMLAVAKITLQKDNPPQWDEGGKTQESQPFARYTPMLMQFAAQIRGEEGYVRPLEYERKLMRTIVAACGADNEVFIPENV
;
A
#
# COMPACT_ATOMS: atom_id res chain seq x y z
N MET A 1 17.52 -9.62 21.49
CA MET A 1 18.00 -8.62 20.49
C MET A 1 17.69 -7.22 20.99
N LYS A 2 18.43 -6.18 20.57
CA LYS A 2 18.10 -4.78 20.90
C LYS A 2 16.73 -4.45 20.31
N LYS A 3 15.85 -3.83 21.08
CA LYS A 3 14.56 -3.32 20.60
C LYS A 3 14.80 -2.10 19.71
N ILE A 4 13.95 -1.93 18.70
CA ILE A 4 13.98 -0.78 17.80
C ILE A 4 13.20 0.35 18.45
N LYS A 5 13.86 1.46 18.76
CA LYS A 5 13.19 2.68 19.24
C LYS A 5 12.54 3.39 18.08
N ILE A 6 11.22 3.46 18.11
CA ILE A 6 10.40 3.99 17.01
C ILE A 6 9.38 5.01 17.51
N ALA A 7 9.14 6.06 16.74
CA ALA A 7 8.10 7.04 17.00
C ALA A 7 7.05 7.07 15.87
N LEU A 8 5.79 7.37 16.22
CA LEU A 8 4.72 7.63 15.25
C LEU A 8 4.68 9.12 14.90
N ILE A 9 4.67 9.43 13.61
CA ILE A 9 4.56 10.79 13.07
C ILE A 9 3.24 10.95 12.31
N GLY A 10 2.32 11.69 12.89
CA GLY A 10 0.97 11.88 12.36
C GLY A 10 0.05 10.67 12.55
N ASN A 11 -1.24 10.89 12.32
CA ASN A 11 -2.28 9.86 12.29
C ASN A 11 -3.37 10.20 11.27
N VAL A 12 -3.01 10.93 10.20
CA VAL A 12 -3.97 11.36 9.18
C VAL A 12 -4.46 10.16 8.38
N HIS A 13 -3.56 9.23 8.05
CA HIS A 13 -3.90 8.06 7.26
C HIS A 13 -4.75 7.04 8.05
N ASP A 14 -5.61 6.30 7.33
CA ASP A 14 -6.52 5.32 7.95
C ASP A 14 -5.79 4.09 8.53
N HIS A 15 -4.54 3.86 8.14
CA HIS A 15 -3.71 2.75 8.63
C HIS A 15 -2.95 3.09 9.92
N ALA A 16 -2.86 4.36 10.31
CA ALA A 16 -2.05 4.82 11.44
C ALA A 16 -2.33 4.03 12.72
N LEU A 17 -3.62 3.89 13.09
CA LEU A 17 -4.01 3.16 14.29
C LEU A 17 -3.64 1.67 14.22
N ALA A 18 -3.84 1.03 13.07
CA ALA A 18 -3.54 -0.38 12.88
C ALA A 18 -2.01 -0.64 12.90
N ASN A 19 -1.23 0.19 12.21
CA ASN A 19 0.24 0.10 12.22
C ASN A 19 0.78 0.36 13.64
N PHE A 20 0.28 1.37 14.32
CA PHE A 20 0.64 1.66 15.71
C PHE A 20 0.29 0.48 16.64
N GLY A 21 -0.88 -0.14 16.48
CA GLY A 21 -1.29 -1.33 17.20
C GLY A 21 -0.29 -2.48 17.04
N VAL A 22 0.24 -2.71 15.83
CA VAL A 22 1.28 -3.72 15.61
C VAL A 22 2.55 -3.39 16.40
N LEU A 23 3.01 -2.14 16.39
CA LEU A 23 4.19 -1.74 17.18
C LEU A 23 3.99 -2.05 18.66
N LYS A 24 2.81 -1.73 19.20
CA LYS A 24 2.47 -1.94 20.62
C LYS A 24 2.26 -3.41 20.98
N SER A 25 1.79 -4.24 20.04
CA SER A 25 1.58 -5.68 20.25
C SER A 25 2.86 -6.52 20.17
N HIS A 26 3.96 -5.92 19.71
CA HIS A 26 5.27 -6.58 19.61
C HIS A 26 6.36 -5.85 20.41
N PRO A 27 6.17 -5.73 21.74
CA PRO A 27 7.11 -4.99 22.59
C PRO A 27 8.49 -5.65 22.73
N GLU A 28 8.63 -6.90 22.29
CA GLU A 28 9.92 -7.60 22.19
C GLU A 28 10.75 -7.12 20.98
N VAL A 29 10.09 -6.54 19.97
CA VAL A 29 10.71 -6.03 18.74
C VAL A 29 10.85 -4.51 18.81
N PHE A 30 9.77 -3.81 19.17
CA PHE A 30 9.65 -2.37 19.12
C PHE A 30 9.60 -1.75 20.53
N ASP A 31 10.29 -0.64 20.68
CA ASP A 31 10.18 0.28 21.83
C ASP A 31 9.57 1.58 21.30
N VAL A 32 8.26 1.75 21.48
CA VAL A 32 7.54 2.94 21.01
C VAL A 32 7.87 4.08 21.97
N VAL A 33 8.72 5.02 21.52
CA VAL A 33 9.17 6.14 22.35
C VAL A 33 8.12 7.24 22.52
N GLY A 34 7.20 7.35 21.57
CA GLY A 34 6.08 8.31 21.62
C GLY A 34 5.52 8.68 20.26
N VAL A 35 4.78 9.79 20.24
CA VAL A 35 4.00 10.26 19.08
C VAL A 35 4.26 11.74 18.80
N CYS A 36 4.07 12.16 17.56
CA CYS A 36 4.24 13.55 17.11
C CYS A 36 3.18 13.93 16.07
N ASN A 37 2.77 15.19 16.05
CA ASN A 37 1.86 15.76 15.03
C ASN A 37 0.53 14.99 14.85
N LEU A 38 -0.06 14.50 15.93
CA LEU A 38 -1.37 13.87 15.86
C LEU A 38 -2.47 14.89 15.52
N VAL A 39 -3.47 14.44 14.76
CA VAL A 39 -4.69 15.21 14.49
C VAL A 39 -5.53 15.25 15.77
N PRO A 40 -5.86 16.45 16.31
CA PRO A 40 -6.67 16.56 17.50
C PRO A 40 -8.03 15.84 17.37
N GLY A 41 -8.43 15.09 18.39
CA GLY A 41 -9.69 14.35 18.43
C GLY A 41 -9.72 13.06 17.59
N LYS A 42 -8.73 12.80 16.75
CA LYS A 42 -8.69 11.56 15.97
C LYS A 42 -7.98 10.45 16.76
N ASP A 43 -8.73 9.37 17.06
CA ASP A 43 -8.24 8.19 17.79
C ASP A 43 -7.53 8.53 19.12
N GLU A 44 -7.92 9.64 19.76
CA GLU A 44 -7.22 10.26 20.88
C GLU A 44 -7.03 9.30 22.07
N SER A 45 -8.03 8.47 22.36
CA SER A 45 -7.95 7.47 23.43
C SER A 45 -6.86 6.41 23.20
N SER A 46 -6.56 6.11 21.94
CA SER A 46 -5.53 5.12 21.57
C SER A 46 -4.11 5.62 21.80
N TYR A 47 -3.92 6.94 21.82
CA TYR A 47 -2.62 7.58 22.00
C TYR A 47 -2.48 8.29 23.37
N ALA A 48 -3.52 8.25 24.22
CA ALA A 48 -3.58 9.02 25.45
C ALA A 48 -2.46 8.73 26.47
N ASN A 49 -1.91 7.51 26.43
CA ASN A 49 -0.82 7.09 27.32
C ASN A 49 0.56 7.25 26.68
N GLU A 50 0.64 7.77 25.46
CA GLU A 50 1.91 7.93 24.76
C GLU A 50 2.54 9.29 25.06
N LYS A 51 3.87 9.31 25.13
CA LYS A 51 4.60 10.57 25.27
C LYS A 51 4.51 11.36 23.98
N THR A 52 4.08 12.62 24.07
CA THR A 52 4.00 13.52 22.92
C THR A 52 5.29 14.33 22.79
N PHE A 53 5.83 14.37 21.57
CA PHE A 53 7.00 15.15 21.20
C PHE A 53 6.66 16.17 20.11
N ASN A 54 7.43 17.24 20.02
CA ASN A 54 7.47 18.01 18.78
C ASN A 54 8.48 17.39 17.81
N MET A 55 8.43 17.84 16.55
CA MET A 55 9.29 17.32 15.48
C MET A 55 10.78 17.43 15.82
N GLN A 56 11.20 18.60 16.33
CA GLN A 56 12.61 18.85 16.62
C GLN A 56 13.17 17.93 17.73
N GLN A 57 12.37 17.68 18.77
CA GLN A 57 12.77 16.77 19.84
C GLN A 57 13.03 15.34 19.34
N LEU A 58 12.26 14.88 18.34
CA LEU A 58 12.48 13.56 17.73
C LEU A 58 13.67 13.56 16.77
N LEU A 59 13.87 14.66 16.02
CA LEU A 59 15.02 14.80 15.13
C LEU A 59 16.36 14.81 15.91
N ASP A 60 16.38 15.46 17.08
CA ASP A 60 17.55 15.58 17.94
C ASP A 60 17.76 14.36 18.87
N MET A 61 16.86 13.38 18.82
CA MET A 61 16.93 12.19 19.67
C MET A 61 17.89 11.16 19.08
N ASP A 62 19.11 11.12 19.56
CA ASP A 62 20.17 10.21 19.05
C ASP A 62 19.77 8.74 19.11
N GLU A 63 19.09 8.33 20.19
CA GLU A 63 18.67 6.95 20.39
C GLU A 63 17.45 6.51 19.57
N LEU A 64 16.77 7.41 18.85
CA LEU A 64 15.66 7.05 17.95
C LEU A 64 16.22 6.30 16.74
N ASP A 65 15.81 5.05 16.57
CA ASP A 65 16.27 4.20 15.46
C ASP A 65 15.43 4.44 14.19
N ALA A 66 14.11 4.63 14.34
CA ALA A 66 13.16 4.65 13.21
C ALA A 66 11.95 5.54 13.48
N VAL A 67 11.24 5.88 12.39
CA VAL A 67 9.93 6.53 12.45
C VAL A 67 8.91 5.78 11.57
N LEU A 68 7.67 5.74 12.06
CA LEU A 68 6.47 5.35 11.33
C LEU A 68 5.74 6.62 10.93
N ILE A 69 5.66 6.94 9.62
CA ILE A 69 5.10 8.18 9.10
C ILE A 69 3.72 7.94 8.52
N GLU A 70 2.72 8.58 9.13
CA GLU A 70 1.29 8.50 8.80
C GLU A 70 0.68 9.91 8.66
N SER A 71 1.51 10.86 8.25
CA SER A 71 1.10 12.26 7.98
C SER A 71 0.13 12.34 6.79
N GLY A 72 -0.45 13.52 6.55
CA GLY A 72 -1.20 13.77 5.31
C GLY A 72 -0.31 13.60 4.09
N LYS A 73 -0.86 13.07 3.00
CA LYS A 73 -0.07 12.72 1.80
C LYS A 73 0.64 13.91 1.16
N GLU A 74 0.13 15.12 1.39
CA GLU A 74 0.75 16.40 1.00
C GLU A 74 2.00 16.75 1.82
N ASN A 75 2.10 16.25 3.07
CA ASN A 75 3.20 16.56 3.99
C ASN A 75 4.15 15.37 4.24
N GLU A 76 3.69 14.16 3.96
CA GLU A 76 4.36 12.90 4.33
C GLU A 76 5.81 12.83 3.82
N VAL A 77 6.04 13.18 2.56
CA VAL A 77 7.37 13.17 1.95
C VAL A 77 8.33 14.17 2.60
N TYR A 78 7.83 15.35 2.99
CA TYR A 78 8.67 16.37 3.63
C TYR A 78 9.04 15.99 5.07
N ASP A 79 8.13 15.36 5.80
CA ASP A 79 8.44 14.81 7.12
C ASP A 79 9.46 13.68 7.00
N ALA A 80 9.30 12.79 6.00
CA ALA A 80 10.24 11.71 5.72
C ALA A 80 11.64 12.23 5.37
N GLN A 81 11.76 13.28 4.54
CA GLN A 81 13.03 13.90 4.19
C GLN A 81 13.79 14.42 5.44
N LYS A 82 13.09 15.03 6.39
CA LYS A 82 13.70 15.53 7.64
C LYS A 82 14.30 14.38 8.45
N PHE A 83 13.54 13.29 8.66
CA PHE A 83 14.02 12.13 9.41
C PHE A 83 15.11 11.36 8.65
N ALA A 84 15.00 11.25 7.32
CA ALA A 84 16.07 10.70 6.50
C ALA A 84 17.36 11.50 6.62
N ALA A 85 17.28 12.84 6.57
CA ALA A 85 18.43 13.72 6.78
C ALA A 85 19.06 13.56 8.17
N ALA A 86 18.25 13.30 9.20
CA ALA A 86 18.69 12.96 10.54
C ALA A 86 19.19 11.50 10.69
N GLY A 87 19.22 10.71 9.61
CA GLY A 87 19.75 9.33 9.63
C GLY A 87 18.82 8.28 10.24
N LYS A 88 17.51 8.54 10.34
CA LYS A 88 16.55 7.62 10.91
C LYS A 88 16.01 6.68 9.84
N ALA A 89 15.76 5.41 10.20
CA ALA A 89 15.06 4.46 9.34
C ALA A 89 13.60 4.87 9.14
N LEU A 90 13.04 4.64 7.95
CA LEU A 90 11.73 5.16 7.58
C LEU A 90 10.76 4.04 7.20
N PHE A 91 9.62 3.99 7.88
CA PHE A 91 8.42 3.34 7.38
C PHE A 91 7.39 4.42 7.02
N ILE A 92 6.95 4.45 5.78
CA ILE A 92 6.01 5.46 5.27
C ILE A 92 4.78 4.74 4.73
N ASP A 93 3.58 5.25 5.02
CA ASP A 93 2.39 4.67 4.41
C ASP A 93 2.32 4.98 2.90
N LYS A 94 1.73 4.05 2.16
CA LYS A 94 1.61 4.14 0.70
C LYS A 94 0.75 5.35 0.25
N PRO A 95 1.00 5.91 -0.91
CA PRO A 95 2.07 5.59 -1.87
C PRO A 95 3.41 6.24 -1.55
N GLY A 96 3.56 6.96 -0.43
CA GLY A 96 4.79 7.55 0.08
C GLY A 96 4.99 9.01 -0.30
N SER A 97 4.27 9.52 -1.29
CA SER A 97 4.28 10.94 -1.69
C SER A 97 3.08 11.29 -2.54
N SER A 98 2.79 12.57 -2.70
CA SER A 98 1.90 13.11 -3.73
C SER A 98 2.66 13.84 -4.86
N ASN A 99 3.99 13.94 -4.76
CA ASN A 99 4.87 14.64 -5.68
C ASN A 99 6.10 13.80 -6.01
N CYS A 100 6.34 13.54 -7.31
CA CYS A 100 7.42 12.67 -7.76
C CYS A 100 8.81 13.27 -7.50
N ASP A 101 9.01 14.56 -7.72
CA ASP A 101 10.32 15.19 -7.57
C ASP A 101 10.75 15.24 -6.10
N GLU A 102 9.80 15.51 -5.19
CA GLU A 102 10.08 15.45 -3.75
C GLU A 102 10.31 14.01 -3.28
N TYR A 103 9.63 13.05 -3.89
CA TYR A 103 9.87 11.64 -3.59
C TYR A 103 11.26 11.17 -4.09
N ASP A 104 11.69 11.63 -5.25
CA ASP A 104 13.03 11.36 -5.76
C ASP A 104 14.12 11.90 -4.84
N LYS A 105 13.95 13.13 -4.33
CA LYS A 105 14.88 13.71 -3.32
C LYS A 105 14.94 12.87 -2.04
N LEU A 106 13.78 12.38 -1.56
CA LEU A 106 13.74 11.49 -0.42
C LEU A 106 14.54 10.20 -0.67
N LEU A 107 14.29 9.56 -1.82
CA LEU A 107 14.98 8.30 -2.17
C LEU A 107 16.49 8.50 -2.34
N ASP A 108 16.92 9.66 -2.86
CA ASP A 108 18.34 10.01 -2.95
C ASP A 108 18.98 10.14 -1.56
N ILE A 109 18.29 10.75 -0.59
CA ILE A 109 18.78 10.81 0.80
C ILE A 109 18.89 9.41 1.41
N VAL A 110 17.84 8.60 1.24
CA VAL A 110 17.78 7.20 1.71
C VAL A 110 18.96 6.39 1.14
N GLN A 111 19.19 6.50 -0.18
CA GLN A 111 20.27 5.80 -0.87
C GLN A 111 21.65 6.26 -0.39
N ASN A 112 21.89 7.57 -0.32
CA ASN A 112 23.18 8.14 0.07
C ASN A 112 23.55 7.79 1.51
N LYS A 113 22.57 7.70 2.39
CA LYS A 113 22.76 7.34 3.80
C LYS A 113 22.58 5.84 4.08
N GLN A 114 22.22 5.05 3.08
CA GLN A 114 21.96 3.60 3.20
C GLN A 114 20.93 3.27 4.29
N LEU A 115 19.85 4.05 4.37
CA LEU A 115 18.85 3.90 5.42
C LEU A 115 17.91 2.73 5.12
N PRO A 116 17.50 1.98 6.15
CA PRO A 116 16.34 1.09 6.04
C PRO A 116 15.09 1.90 5.65
N PHE A 117 14.40 1.43 4.60
CA PHE A 117 13.25 2.11 4.02
C PHE A 117 12.18 1.11 3.63
N ALA A 118 10.94 1.35 4.04
CA ALA A 118 9.80 0.52 3.69
C ALA A 118 8.54 1.36 3.46
N LEU A 119 7.65 0.84 2.60
CA LEU A 119 6.35 1.42 2.31
C LEU A 119 5.21 0.49 2.72
N GLY A 120 4.07 1.07 3.10
CA GLY A 120 2.88 0.40 3.59
C GLY A 120 2.09 -0.40 2.54
N TYR A 121 2.74 -1.07 1.59
CA TYR A 121 2.10 -1.91 0.57
C TYR A 121 1.78 -3.31 1.10
N VAL A 122 0.69 -3.43 1.84
CA VAL A 122 0.27 -4.68 2.52
C VAL A 122 0.15 -5.90 1.60
N TYR A 123 -0.21 -5.70 0.34
CA TYR A 123 -0.40 -6.82 -0.61
C TYR A 123 0.89 -7.46 -1.07
N ARG A 124 2.03 -6.80 -0.90
CA ARG A 124 3.35 -7.41 -1.08
C ARG A 124 3.58 -8.61 -0.15
N PHE A 125 2.84 -8.65 0.97
CA PHE A 125 2.93 -9.68 2.01
C PHE A 125 1.68 -10.57 2.07
N ASN A 126 0.73 -10.39 1.14
CA ASN A 126 -0.44 -11.25 1.05
C ASN A 126 -0.03 -12.65 0.62
N PRO A 127 -0.36 -13.72 1.39
CA PRO A 127 0.10 -15.07 1.11
C PRO A 127 -0.31 -15.58 -0.27
N MET A 128 -1.50 -15.18 -0.75
CA MET A 128 -1.97 -15.63 -2.07
C MET A 128 -1.29 -14.88 -3.21
N VAL A 129 -0.97 -13.61 -3.03
CA VAL A 129 -0.14 -12.86 -3.98
C VAL A 129 1.27 -13.46 -4.02
N GLN A 130 1.86 -13.78 -2.87
CA GLN A 130 3.17 -14.44 -2.80
C GLN A 130 3.14 -15.82 -3.45
N LYS A 131 2.06 -16.59 -3.24
CA LYS A 131 1.89 -17.89 -3.89
C LYS A 131 1.80 -17.77 -5.42
N ALA A 132 1.05 -16.79 -5.92
CA ALA A 132 0.97 -16.52 -7.37
C ALA A 132 2.33 -16.12 -7.97
N LEU A 133 3.15 -15.34 -7.24
CA LEU A 133 4.52 -15.00 -7.63
C LEU A 133 5.44 -16.23 -7.66
N GLU A 134 5.31 -17.12 -6.69
CA GLU A 134 6.02 -18.41 -6.67
C GLU A 134 5.65 -19.23 -7.91
N MET A 135 4.35 -19.33 -8.24
CA MET A 135 3.86 -20.06 -9.42
C MET A 135 4.40 -19.45 -10.72
N GLN A 136 4.44 -18.11 -10.83
CA GLN A 136 5.08 -17.44 -11.97
C GLN A 136 6.57 -17.80 -12.05
N LYS A 137 7.29 -17.70 -10.94
CA LYS A 137 8.73 -18.02 -10.86
C LYS A 137 9.02 -19.47 -11.24
N ASN A 138 8.16 -20.39 -10.86
CA ASN A 138 8.29 -21.83 -11.17
C ASN A 138 7.85 -22.19 -12.61
N GLY A 139 7.38 -21.18 -13.39
CA GLY A 139 6.94 -21.41 -14.78
C GLY A 139 5.54 -22.02 -14.90
N GLU A 140 4.79 -22.17 -13.81
CA GLU A 140 3.45 -22.77 -13.81
C GLU A 140 2.44 -21.92 -14.59
N LEU A 141 2.68 -20.60 -14.70
CA LEU A 141 1.84 -19.67 -15.46
C LEU A 141 2.33 -19.48 -16.90
N GLY A 142 3.52 -19.94 -17.23
CA GLY A 142 4.18 -19.58 -18.51
C GLY A 142 4.50 -18.09 -18.54
N THR A 143 4.34 -17.45 -19.71
CA THR A 143 4.48 -16.01 -19.86
C THR A 143 3.21 -15.31 -19.40
N VAL A 144 3.30 -14.48 -18.35
CA VAL A 144 2.18 -13.64 -17.92
C VAL A 144 1.98 -12.50 -18.90
N TYR A 145 0.78 -12.36 -19.44
CA TYR A 145 0.43 -11.36 -20.46
C TYR A 145 -0.72 -10.43 -20.05
N SER A 146 -1.47 -10.76 -19.00
CA SER A 146 -2.53 -9.88 -18.51
C SER A 146 -2.66 -9.96 -16.99
N VAL A 147 -2.91 -8.79 -16.38
CA VAL A 147 -3.35 -8.68 -14.99
C VAL A 147 -4.63 -7.86 -14.95
N GLU A 148 -5.70 -8.43 -14.42
CA GLU A 148 -6.95 -7.74 -14.16
C GLU A 148 -7.14 -7.65 -12.66
N ALA A 149 -7.37 -6.45 -12.14
CA ALA A 149 -7.52 -6.28 -10.71
C ALA A 149 -8.55 -5.23 -10.36
N GLN A 150 -9.36 -5.55 -9.36
CA GLN A 150 -10.34 -4.62 -8.83
C GLN A 150 -10.28 -4.57 -7.30
N MET A 151 -10.41 -3.34 -6.77
CA MET A 151 -10.36 -3.08 -5.34
C MET A 151 -11.26 -1.90 -5.01
N SER A 152 -12.41 -2.16 -4.45
CA SER A 152 -13.42 -1.15 -4.21
C SER A 152 -13.91 -1.18 -2.77
N VAL A 153 -14.53 -0.08 -2.37
CA VAL A 153 -15.13 0.11 -1.04
C VAL A 153 -16.24 1.14 -1.15
N ARG A 154 -17.19 1.12 -0.23
CA ARG A 154 -18.16 2.21 -0.09
C ARG A 154 -17.67 3.16 1.01
N HIS A 155 -17.14 4.31 0.62
CA HIS A 155 -16.80 5.40 1.52
C HIS A 155 -17.98 6.33 1.76
N ASP A 156 -18.03 6.93 2.93
CA ASP A 156 -18.95 8.02 3.24
C ASP A 156 -18.61 9.30 2.46
N MET A 157 -19.47 10.30 2.56
CA MET A 157 -19.32 11.58 1.87
C MET A 157 -18.06 12.33 2.36
N GLN A 158 -17.74 12.26 3.65
CA GLN A 158 -16.59 12.96 4.22
C GLN A 158 -15.27 12.45 3.62
N LYS A 159 -15.11 11.12 3.55
CA LYS A 159 -13.94 10.50 2.92
C LYS A 159 -13.86 10.81 1.43
N ARG A 160 -14.99 10.81 0.72
CA ARG A 160 -15.04 11.17 -0.71
C ARG A 160 -14.70 12.63 -0.96
N ARG A 161 -15.10 13.57 -0.08
CA ARG A 161 -14.63 14.96 -0.12
C ARG A 161 -13.13 15.05 0.09
N TRP A 162 -12.59 14.31 1.05
CA TRP A 162 -11.14 14.26 1.28
C TRP A 162 -10.39 13.77 0.03
N LEU A 163 -10.92 12.79 -0.72
CA LEU A 163 -10.34 12.31 -1.97
C LEU A 163 -10.28 13.37 -3.08
N MET A 164 -11.11 14.41 -3.04
CA MET A 164 -11.07 15.52 -4.01
C MET A 164 -9.77 16.32 -3.95
N ARG A 165 -9.05 16.23 -2.85
CA ARG A 165 -7.73 16.89 -2.68
C ARG A 165 -6.62 16.25 -3.53
N TYR A 166 -6.91 15.11 -4.18
CA TYR A 166 -5.92 14.37 -4.96
C TYR A 166 -6.45 14.09 -6.36
N LYS A 167 -5.70 14.48 -7.37
CA LYS A 167 -5.97 14.07 -8.75
C LYS A 167 -5.97 12.55 -8.83
N GLY A 168 -6.92 11.98 -9.54
CA GLY A 168 -7.11 10.54 -9.58
C GLY A 168 -7.84 9.94 -8.37
N GLY A 169 -8.07 10.69 -7.27
CA GLY A 169 -8.88 10.28 -6.12
C GLY A 169 -8.67 8.83 -5.70
N MET A 170 -9.63 7.93 -6.03
CA MET A 170 -9.53 6.50 -5.70
C MET A 170 -8.39 5.77 -6.39
N THR A 171 -7.95 6.20 -7.58
CA THR A 171 -6.76 5.63 -8.23
C THR A 171 -5.52 5.88 -7.39
N PHE A 172 -5.35 7.10 -6.88
CA PHE A 172 -4.24 7.45 -5.97
C PHE A 172 -4.33 6.70 -4.65
N PHE A 173 -5.51 6.75 -4.00
CA PHE A 173 -5.69 6.27 -2.63
C PHE A 173 -5.67 4.75 -2.50
N LEU A 174 -6.39 4.04 -3.36
CA LEU A 174 -6.55 2.58 -3.30
C LEU A 174 -5.92 1.87 -4.50
N GLY A 175 -6.02 2.47 -5.69
CA GLY A 175 -5.47 1.92 -6.93
C GLY A 175 -3.95 1.76 -6.92
N CYS A 176 -3.22 2.54 -6.11
CA CYS A 176 -1.78 2.38 -5.94
C CYS A 176 -1.37 0.96 -5.54
N HIS A 177 -2.19 0.25 -4.74
CA HIS A 177 -1.96 -1.15 -4.42
C HIS A 177 -2.07 -2.06 -5.65
N LEU A 178 -3.06 -1.81 -6.51
CA LEU A 178 -3.26 -2.61 -7.73
C LEU A 178 -2.15 -2.36 -8.75
N ILE A 179 -1.68 -1.11 -8.84
CA ILE A 179 -0.54 -0.74 -9.70
C ILE A 179 0.72 -1.45 -9.23
N ASP A 180 1.00 -1.46 -7.91
CA ASP A 180 2.15 -2.19 -7.34
C ASP A 180 2.06 -3.69 -7.64
N VAL A 181 0.90 -4.31 -7.48
CA VAL A 181 0.68 -5.73 -7.82
C VAL A 181 0.91 -5.96 -9.31
N ALA A 182 0.31 -5.17 -10.21
CA ALA A 182 0.48 -5.32 -11.65
C ALA A 182 1.96 -5.17 -12.05
N CYS A 183 2.66 -4.14 -11.54
CA CYS A 183 4.09 -3.95 -11.80
C CYS A 183 4.96 -5.07 -11.23
N THR A 184 4.51 -5.74 -10.18
CA THR A 184 5.22 -6.90 -9.62
C THR A 184 5.20 -8.10 -10.57
N PHE A 185 4.08 -8.35 -11.28
CA PHE A 185 3.93 -9.46 -12.21
C PHE A 185 4.45 -9.16 -13.63
N LEU A 186 4.26 -7.92 -14.11
CA LEU A 186 4.51 -7.53 -15.50
C LEU A 186 5.72 -6.60 -15.68
N GLY A 187 6.33 -6.10 -14.59
CA GLY A 187 7.28 -5.01 -14.65
C GLY A 187 6.58 -3.65 -14.85
N PHE A 188 7.33 -2.64 -15.29
CA PHE A 188 6.77 -1.30 -15.52
C PHE A 188 6.23 -1.14 -16.94
N PRO A 189 5.08 -0.45 -17.10
CA PRO A 189 4.44 -0.28 -18.40
C PRO A 189 5.17 0.74 -19.29
N ASN A 190 5.03 0.59 -20.61
CA ASN A 190 5.49 1.57 -21.59
C ASN A 190 4.56 2.79 -21.69
N LYS A 191 3.26 2.57 -21.39
CA LYS A 191 2.23 3.61 -21.41
C LYS A 191 1.17 3.36 -20.35
N VAL A 192 0.70 4.43 -19.74
CA VAL A 192 -0.39 4.42 -18.77
C VAL A 192 -1.55 5.26 -19.32
N LEU A 193 -2.76 4.70 -19.32
CA LEU A 193 -3.99 5.41 -19.65
C LEU A 193 -4.84 5.53 -18.38
N PRO A 194 -5.03 6.74 -17.83
CA PRO A 194 -5.92 6.96 -16.70
C PRO A 194 -7.37 6.74 -17.14
N LEU A 195 -8.16 6.05 -16.30
CA LEU A 195 -9.57 5.73 -16.56
C LEU A 195 -10.50 6.27 -15.48
N GLY A 196 -9.97 7.13 -14.60
CA GLY A 196 -10.74 7.67 -13.48
C GLY A 196 -11.74 8.74 -13.92
N PHE A 197 -12.91 8.75 -13.27
CA PHE A 197 -13.93 9.77 -13.45
C PHE A 197 -14.72 10.01 -12.16
N SER A 198 -15.49 11.10 -12.13
CA SER A 198 -16.49 11.35 -11.09
C SER A 198 -17.83 10.77 -11.49
N SER A 199 -18.46 9.99 -10.60
CA SER A 199 -19.82 9.50 -10.80
C SER A 199 -20.89 10.60 -10.61
N GLY A 200 -20.52 11.73 -10.03
CA GLY A 200 -21.47 12.77 -9.62
C GLY A 200 -22.34 12.39 -8.43
N HIS A 201 -22.09 11.25 -7.80
CA HIS A 201 -22.88 10.79 -6.65
C HIS A 201 -22.76 11.77 -5.48
N ASP A 202 -23.88 12.10 -4.86
CA ASP A 202 -24.04 13.13 -3.81
C ASP A 202 -23.56 14.54 -4.24
N GLY A 203 -23.55 14.82 -5.55
CA GLY A 203 -23.10 16.12 -6.08
C GLY A 203 -21.60 16.37 -5.95
N LEU A 204 -20.80 15.35 -5.64
CA LEU A 204 -19.35 15.47 -5.52
C LEU A 204 -18.67 15.30 -6.88
N THR A 205 -17.58 16.05 -7.07
CA THR A 205 -16.72 15.99 -8.26
C THR A 205 -15.47 15.14 -8.05
N SER A 206 -15.38 14.41 -6.92
CA SER A 206 -14.25 13.53 -6.65
C SER A 206 -14.13 12.44 -7.72
N CYS A 207 -12.91 12.06 -8.06
CA CYS A 207 -12.65 10.85 -8.85
C CYS A 207 -12.94 9.61 -7.98
N ASP A 208 -14.22 9.33 -7.80
CA ASP A 208 -14.74 8.26 -6.94
C ASP A 208 -14.85 6.90 -7.65
N VAL A 209 -14.73 6.89 -8.96
CA VAL A 209 -14.48 5.70 -9.78
C VAL A 209 -13.11 5.86 -10.42
N GLY A 210 -12.14 5.09 -9.93
CA GLY A 210 -10.77 5.12 -10.37
C GLY A 210 -10.39 3.94 -11.25
N GLY A 211 -9.25 4.04 -11.91
CA GLY A 211 -8.68 2.96 -12.68
C GLY A 211 -7.59 3.42 -13.62
N ALA A 212 -6.92 2.45 -14.21
CA ALA A 212 -5.92 2.67 -15.26
C ALA A 212 -5.79 1.45 -16.15
N LEU A 213 -5.40 1.67 -17.40
CA LEU A 213 -4.89 0.65 -18.29
C LEU A 213 -3.37 0.84 -18.39
N LEU A 214 -2.61 -0.17 -17.94
CA LEU A 214 -1.16 -0.23 -18.09
C LEU A 214 -0.84 -1.04 -19.34
N MET A 215 -0.08 -0.45 -20.28
CA MET A 215 0.21 -1.05 -21.58
C MET A 215 1.69 -1.39 -21.69
N TYR A 216 1.97 -2.59 -22.15
CA TYR A 216 3.29 -3.16 -22.41
C TYR A 216 3.35 -3.60 -23.88
N ASP A 217 4.51 -3.97 -24.40
CA ASP A 217 4.64 -4.43 -25.79
C ASP A 217 3.81 -5.68 -26.07
N HIS A 218 3.78 -6.62 -25.10
CA HIS A 218 3.08 -7.91 -25.25
C HIS A 218 2.21 -8.27 -24.05
N ALA A 219 1.85 -7.27 -23.22
CA ALA A 219 1.01 -7.49 -22.05
C ALA A 219 0.16 -6.24 -21.75
N GLN A 220 -0.79 -6.41 -20.83
CA GLN A 220 -1.59 -5.30 -20.31
C GLN A 220 -2.02 -5.56 -18.87
N ALA A 221 -2.32 -4.49 -18.12
CA ALA A 221 -3.05 -4.60 -16.87
C ALA A 221 -4.24 -3.65 -16.86
N TYR A 222 -5.43 -4.19 -16.54
CA TYR A 222 -6.67 -3.42 -16.36
C TYR A 222 -7.00 -3.32 -14.89
N LEU A 223 -6.97 -2.10 -14.37
CA LEU A 223 -7.13 -1.83 -12.94
C LEU A 223 -8.37 -0.97 -12.70
N ARG A 224 -9.19 -1.35 -11.71
CA ARG A 224 -10.42 -0.65 -11.35
C ARG A 224 -10.56 -0.47 -9.86
N THR A 225 -10.99 0.72 -9.44
CA THR A 225 -11.35 1.05 -8.05
C THR A 225 -12.67 1.82 -8.00
N SER A 226 -13.37 1.77 -6.86
CA SER A 226 -14.53 2.62 -6.63
C SER A 226 -14.69 2.96 -5.14
N ALA A 227 -15.05 4.21 -4.83
CA ALA A 227 -15.39 4.68 -3.50
C ALA A 227 -16.88 4.52 -3.15
N ILE A 228 -17.70 4.07 -4.10
CA ILE A 228 -19.17 4.01 -3.97
C ILE A 228 -19.72 2.61 -4.21
N GLU A 229 -18.86 1.60 -4.34
CA GLU A 229 -19.30 0.24 -4.64
C GLU A 229 -19.88 -0.44 -3.39
N VAL A 230 -21.15 -0.82 -3.47
CA VAL A 230 -21.81 -1.60 -2.42
C VAL A 230 -21.17 -2.97 -2.32
N ASN A 231 -20.79 -3.36 -1.09
CA ASN A 231 -20.10 -4.63 -0.83
C ASN A 231 -18.76 -4.79 -1.60
N GLY A 232 -18.09 -3.66 -1.87
CA GLY A 232 -16.86 -3.65 -2.68
C GLY A 232 -15.73 -4.55 -2.13
N TYR A 233 -15.66 -4.75 -0.81
CA TYR A 233 -14.67 -5.65 -0.20
C TYR A 233 -14.81 -7.10 -0.66
N ALA A 234 -16.02 -7.63 -0.75
CA ALA A 234 -16.26 -9.02 -1.16
C ALA A 234 -15.93 -9.26 -2.64
N ARG A 235 -15.84 -8.18 -3.43
CA ARG A 235 -15.53 -8.23 -4.86
C ARG A 235 -14.08 -7.91 -5.20
N ARG A 236 -13.22 -7.71 -4.21
CA ARG A 236 -11.80 -7.49 -4.46
C ARG A 236 -11.19 -8.73 -5.07
N GLN A 237 -10.57 -8.56 -6.23
CA GLN A 237 -10.12 -9.66 -7.08
C GLN A 237 -8.83 -9.27 -7.80
N ILE A 238 -7.96 -10.25 -7.97
CA ILE A 238 -6.79 -10.15 -8.85
C ILE A 238 -6.82 -11.40 -9.73
N VAL A 239 -6.78 -11.22 -11.04
CA VAL A 239 -6.65 -12.29 -12.04
C VAL A 239 -5.33 -12.09 -12.78
N ILE A 240 -4.53 -13.15 -12.85
CA ILE A 240 -3.23 -13.16 -13.52
C ILE A 240 -3.29 -14.21 -14.61
N ASN A 241 -3.26 -13.76 -15.87
CA ASN A 241 -3.35 -14.61 -17.04
C ASN A 241 -1.96 -14.86 -17.62
N GLY A 242 -1.57 -16.12 -17.68
CA GLY A 242 -0.36 -16.59 -18.33
C GLY A 242 -0.64 -17.60 -19.42
N THR A 243 0.34 -17.85 -20.27
CA THR A 243 0.21 -18.76 -21.42
C THR A 243 0.05 -20.24 -21.06
N ALA A 244 0.36 -20.61 -19.79
CA ALA A 244 0.26 -21.97 -19.30
C ALA A 244 -0.74 -22.12 -18.12
N GLY A 245 -1.25 -21.03 -17.60
CA GLY A 245 -2.23 -21.06 -16.51
C GLY A 245 -2.75 -19.69 -16.13
N THR A 246 -3.92 -19.65 -15.53
CA THR A 246 -4.57 -18.47 -14.97
C THR A 246 -4.75 -18.64 -13.47
N VAL A 247 -4.39 -17.61 -12.72
CA VAL A 247 -4.61 -17.52 -11.27
C VAL A 247 -5.66 -16.48 -10.99
N GLU A 248 -6.65 -16.83 -10.19
CA GLU A 248 -7.62 -15.91 -9.62
C GLU A 248 -7.50 -15.88 -8.09
N ILE A 249 -7.38 -14.70 -7.52
CA ILE A 249 -7.37 -14.46 -6.06
C ILE A 249 -8.64 -13.68 -5.72
N GLN A 250 -9.57 -14.31 -4.99
CA GLN A 250 -10.84 -13.69 -4.59
C GLN A 250 -11.40 -14.33 -3.31
N PRO A 251 -11.82 -13.51 -2.35
CA PRO A 251 -11.54 -12.08 -2.23
C PRO A 251 -10.07 -11.85 -1.90
N VAL A 252 -9.50 -10.75 -2.37
CA VAL A 252 -8.09 -10.41 -2.05
C VAL A 252 -7.91 -10.12 -0.57
N GLU A 253 -8.94 -9.50 0.03
CA GLU A 253 -9.00 -9.30 1.48
C GLU A 253 -10.45 -9.33 1.96
N TYR A 254 -10.62 -9.86 3.17
CA TYR A 254 -11.89 -9.89 3.85
C TYR A 254 -11.69 -9.52 5.33
N HIS A 255 -12.37 -8.48 5.79
CA HIS A 255 -12.34 -8.11 7.22
C HIS A 255 -13.36 -8.95 7.98
N ILE A 256 -12.91 -9.75 8.94
CA ILE A 256 -13.81 -10.39 9.90
C ILE A 256 -14.35 -9.27 10.83
N LYS A 257 -15.57 -8.80 10.55
CA LYS A 257 -16.33 -8.05 11.54
C LYS A 257 -16.81 -9.05 12.59
N ASN A 258 -16.49 -8.87 13.85
CA ASN A 258 -17.02 -9.56 15.04
C ASN A 258 -16.21 -10.70 15.64
N VAL A 259 -14.98 -10.89 15.31
CA VAL A 259 -14.11 -11.59 16.24
C VAL A 259 -13.38 -10.51 17.04
N LYS A 260 -13.19 -10.73 18.34
CA LYS A 260 -12.28 -9.94 19.19
C LYS A 260 -10.85 -10.09 18.67
N CYS A 261 -10.62 -9.63 17.45
CA CYS A 261 -9.32 -9.63 16.80
C CYS A 261 -8.90 -8.17 16.81
N GLU A 262 -8.01 -7.84 17.71
CA GLU A 262 -7.39 -6.52 17.84
C GLU A 262 -6.54 -6.19 16.62
N ASP A 263 -6.18 -7.20 15.82
CA ASP A 263 -5.50 -7.05 14.53
C ASP A 263 -6.48 -7.14 13.37
N ASN A 264 -6.35 -6.25 12.38
CA ASN A 264 -7.06 -6.34 11.10
C ASN A 264 -6.60 -7.61 10.34
N MET A 265 -7.14 -8.74 10.72
CA MET A 265 -6.84 -10.02 10.09
C MET A 265 -7.62 -10.19 8.80
N LEU A 266 -6.96 -10.65 7.75
CA LEU A 266 -7.63 -11.16 6.55
C LEU A 266 -8.23 -12.52 6.88
N ALA A 267 -9.53 -12.70 6.61
CA ALA A 267 -10.21 -13.93 7.00
C ALA A 267 -9.77 -15.13 6.16
N VAL A 268 -9.95 -15.01 4.87
CA VAL A 268 -9.61 -16.04 3.88
C VAL A 268 -9.36 -15.34 2.55
N ALA A 269 -8.26 -15.63 1.90
CA ALA A 269 -8.05 -15.37 0.48
C ALA A 269 -7.96 -16.71 -0.25
N LYS A 270 -8.62 -16.80 -1.39
CA LYS A 270 -8.59 -17.99 -2.25
C LYS A 270 -7.73 -17.71 -3.45
N ILE A 271 -6.95 -18.71 -3.86
CA ILE A 271 -6.31 -18.74 -5.16
C ILE A 271 -6.84 -19.94 -5.94
N THR A 272 -7.27 -19.71 -7.15
CA THR A 272 -7.69 -20.75 -8.08
C THR A 272 -6.75 -20.74 -9.28
N LEU A 273 -6.07 -21.85 -9.51
CA LEU A 273 -5.28 -22.07 -10.70
C LEU A 273 -6.09 -22.89 -11.71
N GLN A 274 -6.33 -22.31 -12.86
CA GLN A 274 -6.90 -23.02 -14.01
C GLN A 274 -5.79 -23.27 -15.03
N LYS A 275 -5.66 -24.51 -15.45
CA LYS A 275 -4.78 -24.91 -16.56
C LYS A 275 -5.67 -25.36 -17.70
N ASP A 276 -5.33 -24.91 -18.89
CA ASP A 276 -6.03 -25.26 -20.11
C ASP A 276 -5.91 -26.78 -20.34
N ASN A 277 -7.06 -27.43 -20.38
CA ASN A 277 -7.18 -28.81 -20.81
C ASN A 277 -8.27 -28.79 -21.88
N PRO A 278 -8.02 -29.23 -23.12
CA PRO A 278 -8.77 -28.85 -24.31
C PRO A 278 -10.27 -28.95 -24.13
N PRO A 279 -11.01 -28.18 -24.85
CA PRO A 279 -11.93 -27.11 -24.47
C PRO A 279 -13.14 -27.66 -23.72
N GLN A 280 -12.99 -27.89 -22.48
CA GLN A 280 -14.11 -28.15 -21.59
C GLN A 280 -14.18 -27.00 -20.62
N TRP A 281 -15.31 -26.34 -20.62
CA TRP A 281 -15.74 -25.47 -19.55
C TRP A 281 -15.94 -26.33 -18.30
N ASP A 282 -14.89 -27.02 -17.86
CA ASP A 282 -14.99 -27.74 -16.63
C ASP A 282 -14.45 -26.84 -15.51
N GLU A 283 -15.11 -26.97 -14.39
CA GLU A 283 -14.76 -26.32 -13.13
C GLU A 283 -13.44 -26.88 -12.54
N GLY A 284 -12.56 -27.38 -13.39
CA GLY A 284 -11.42 -28.22 -13.07
C GLY A 284 -10.19 -27.50 -12.50
N GLY A 285 -10.32 -26.26 -12.03
CA GLY A 285 -9.24 -25.53 -11.37
C GLY A 285 -8.94 -26.09 -9.98
N LYS A 286 -7.67 -26.00 -9.55
CA LYS A 286 -7.27 -26.27 -8.16
C LYS A 286 -7.45 -25.01 -7.33
N THR A 287 -8.25 -25.07 -6.27
CA THR A 287 -8.45 -23.99 -5.32
C THR A 287 -7.66 -24.24 -4.05
N GLN A 288 -6.93 -23.23 -3.61
CA GLN A 288 -6.26 -23.20 -2.31
C GLN A 288 -6.80 -22.02 -1.50
N GLU A 289 -7.09 -22.25 -0.23
CA GLU A 289 -7.50 -21.21 0.71
C GLU A 289 -6.33 -20.86 1.64
N SER A 290 -6.14 -19.56 1.90
CA SER A 290 -5.21 -19.13 2.92
C SER A 290 -5.78 -19.36 4.32
N GLN A 291 -4.92 -19.52 5.30
CA GLN A 291 -5.31 -19.34 6.69
C GLN A 291 -5.47 -17.83 6.97
N PRO A 292 -6.26 -17.45 8.00
CA PRO A 292 -6.31 -16.08 8.46
C PRO A 292 -4.89 -15.57 8.76
N PHE A 293 -4.60 -14.33 8.35
CA PHE A 293 -3.27 -13.74 8.54
C PHE A 293 -3.38 -12.24 8.88
N ALA A 294 -2.43 -11.75 9.65
CA ALA A 294 -2.35 -10.36 10.02
C ALA A 294 -2.00 -9.50 8.81
N ARG A 295 -2.72 -8.39 8.61
CA ARG A 295 -2.54 -7.53 7.43
C ARG A 295 -1.26 -6.69 7.49
N TYR A 296 -0.93 -6.16 8.67
CA TYR A 296 0.14 -5.17 8.84
C TYR A 296 1.40 -5.74 9.46
N THR A 297 1.28 -6.77 10.29
CA THR A 297 2.40 -7.38 11.02
C THR A 297 3.55 -7.82 10.10
N PRO A 298 3.34 -8.53 8.98
CA PRO A 298 4.45 -8.99 8.16
C PRO A 298 5.32 -7.86 7.61
N MET A 299 4.72 -6.74 7.18
CA MET A 299 5.50 -5.62 6.62
C MET A 299 6.31 -4.89 7.69
N LEU A 300 5.77 -4.70 8.91
CA LEU A 300 6.49 -4.07 10.00
C LEU A 300 7.59 -4.97 10.57
N MET A 301 7.36 -6.29 10.63
CA MET A 301 8.42 -7.25 10.97
C MET A 301 9.53 -7.27 9.93
N GLN A 302 9.20 -7.16 8.65
CA GLN A 302 10.19 -7.05 7.59
C GLN A 302 10.99 -5.74 7.68
N PHE A 303 10.35 -4.64 8.04
CA PHE A 303 11.05 -3.38 8.31
C PHE A 303 12.01 -3.50 9.50
N ALA A 304 11.58 -4.20 10.57
CA ALA A 304 12.46 -4.49 11.70
C ALA A 304 13.68 -5.34 11.30
N ALA A 305 13.48 -6.33 10.42
CA ALA A 305 14.57 -7.15 9.87
C ALA A 305 15.58 -6.28 9.09
N GLN A 306 15.10 -5.36 8.25
CA GLN A 306 15.95 -4.41 7.52
C GLN A 306 16.81 -3.57 8.48
N ILE A 307 16.22 -3.02 9.55
CA ILE A 307 16.95 -2.20 10.55
C ILE A 307 18.05 -3.02 11.24
N ARG A 308 17.83 -4.31 11.43
CA ARG A 308 18.78 -5.24 12.05
C ARG A 308 19.83 -5.79 11.08
N GLY A 309 19.73 -5.48 9.79
CA GLY A 309 20.60 -6.05 8.75
C GLY A 309 20.36 -7.54 8.50
N GLU A 310 19.17 -8.03 8.83
CA GLU A 310 18.76 -9.41 8.59
C GLU A 310 18.30 -9.59 7.13
N GLU A 311 18.42 -10.81 6.60
CA GLU A 311 17.88 -11.11 5.27
C GLU A 311 16.36 -10.95 5.23
N GLY A 312 15.86 -10.38 4.13
CA GLY A 312 14.44 -10.20 3.97
C GLY A 312 14.05 -9.52 2.66
N TYR A 313 12.75 -9.31 2.49
CA TYR A 313 12.20 -8.69 1.30
C TYR A 313 12.45 -7.18 1.30
N VAL A 314 13.27 -6.72 0.38
CA VAL A 314 13.53 -5.30 0.14
C VAL A 314 13.27 -5.00 -1.34
N ARG A 315 12.47 -3.99 -1.63
CA ARG A 315 12.34 -3.47 -2.99
C ARG A 315 13.52 -2.52 -3.29
N PRO A 316 14.11 -2.61 -4.47
CA PRO A 316 15.09 -1.61 -4.90
C PRO A 316 14.46 -0.21 -4.92
N LEU A 317 15.19 0.82 -4.50
CA LEU A 317 14.69 2.21 -4.50
C LEU A 317 14.28 2.66 -5.91
N GLU A 318 14.95 2.17 -6.95
CA GLU A 318 14.57 2.43 -8.35
C GLU A 318 13.18 1.85 -8.70
N TYR A 319 12.78 0.72 -8.11
CA TYR A 319 11.43 0.21 -8.24
C TYR A 319 10.42 1.17 -7.63
N GLU A 320 10.68 1.66 -6.42
CA GLU A 320 9.77 2.60 -5.73
C GLU A 320 9.65 3.92 -6.50
N ARG A 321 10.74 4.41 -7.09
CA ARG A 321 10.77 5.59 -7.96
C ARG A 321 9.86 5.42 -9.19
N LYS A 322 10.01 4.32 -9.91
CA LYS A 322 9.17 4.00 -11.07
C LYS A 322 7.72 3.76 -10.70
N LEU A 323 7.48 3.11 -9.56
CA LEU A 323 6.13 2.86 -9.06
C LEU A 323 5.39 4.18 -8.80
N MET A 324 6.03 5.14 -8.12
CA MET A 324 5.43 6.45 -7.85
C MET A 324 5.06 7.18 -9.14
N ARG A 325 5.96 7.23 -10.13
CA ARG A 325 5.68 7.82 -11.45
C ARG A 325 4.53 7.13 -12.17
N THR A 326 4.45 5.79 -12.10
CA THR A 326 3.35 5.02 -12.69
C THR A 326 2.02 5.35 -12.01
N ILE A 327 2.00 5.50 -10.68
CA ILE A 327 0.80 5.89 -9.93
C ILE A 327 0.35 7.30 -10.31
N VAL A 328 1.25 8.26 -10.37
CA VAL A 328 0.96 9.65 -10.75
C VAL A 328 0.40 9.71 -12.17
N ALA A 329 1.02 9.00 -13.12
CA ALA A 329 0.52 8.88 -14.48
C ALA A 329 -0.89 8.23 -14.54
N ALA A 330 -1.15 7.21 -13.73
CA ALA A 330 -2.48 6.58 -13.62
C ALA A 330 -3.55 7.51 -13.04
N CYS A 331 -3.14 8.52 -12.28
CA CYS A 331 -3.99 9.61 -11.82
C CYS A 331 -4.22 10.70 -12.87
N GLY A 332 -3.60 10.61 -14.03
CA GLY A 332 -3.65 11.62 -15.09
C GLY A 332 -2.85 12.88 -14.77
N ALA A 333 -1.79 12.74 -13.96
CA ALA A 333 -0.86 13.81 -13.60
C ALA A 333 0.55 13.49 -14.17
N ASP A 334 1.37 14.54 -14.29
CA ASP A 334 2.75 14.39 -14.76
C ASP A 334 3.74 14.26 -13.60
N ASN A 335 3.53 15.01 -12.53
CA ASN A 335 4.45 15.05 -11.39
C ASN A 335 3.76 15.08 -10.02
N GLU A 336 2.64 15.79 -9.87
CA GLU A 336 1.97 15.99 -8.59
C GLU A 336 0.48 15.73 -8.69
N VAL A 337 -0.05 15.04 -7.68
CA VAL A 337 -1.49 14.73 -7.58
C VAL A 337 -2.21 15.56 -6.53
N PHE A 338 -1.51 16.20 -5.61
CA PHE A 338 -2.14 17.06 -4.61
C PHE A 338 -2.70 18.33 -5.27
N ILE A 339 -3.95 18.65 -4.95
CA ILE A 339 -4.67 19.84 -5.41
C ILE A 339 -4.82 20.75 -4.18
N PRO A 340 -4.05 21.85 -4.08
CA PRO A 340 -4.25 22.81 -3.02
C PRO A 340 -5.69 23.33 -3.06
N GLU A 341 -6.36 23.39 -1.89
CA GLU A 341 -7.64 24.07 -1.81
C GLU A 341 -7.40 25.55 -2.20
N ASN A 342 -8.13 26.03 -3.20
CA ASN A 342 -8.19 27.46 -3.45
C ASN A 342 -8.84 28.08 -2.20
N VAL A 343 -8.02 28.75 -1.40
CA VAL A 343 -8.41 29.53 -0.22
C VAL A 343 -9.34 30.66 -0.62
#